data_ec2f2c2928dda78f298fcf5d50919840
#
_entry.id   ec2f2c2928dda78f298fcf5d50919840
#
_cell.length_a   1.000
_cell.length_b   1.000
_cell.length_c   1.000
_cell.angle_alpha   90.00
_cell.angle_beta   90.00
_cell.angle_gamma   90.00
#
_symmetry.space_group_name_H-M   'P 1'
#
loop_
_entity.id
_entity.type
_entity.pdbx_description
1 polymer ?
#
loop_
_entity_poly.entity_id
_entity_poly.type
_entity_poly.pdbx_seq_one_letter_code
_entity_poly.pdbx_strand_id
1 'polypeptide(L)'
;MASVATNGAAVESNDRKRPFEGARNYRFKKQKKEKDQKDSVLKTEGTHEEVLLKDVEALLKKHFISETLAQANGKENGTSKTDPSTSLPAPFTEIELTVQEISSTGDGLALAPDSKQVYVVPFTAPGDKVKAKVVRHFAKQNYSITDFISVITPGPLRDNSLINCRYFSACSGCQFQMLPYEQQLAHKKTIVEKAYKNFSDLAPELVPPVADTIGSPLQYGYRTKLTPHFDGPPGQKRSDGRKGIKRKFEEVPPIGFMKKGTRHTIDIEDCPIGTDAVRMGMKSERKRVAAELDKYAKGATILLRESTKRLPKDPQPQPREDAILEDRGEHFHEKTCVTDQKGRTTEYIDDFKFENPAGAFFQNNNSILPTFTQYIRDHILPPTSSGDAPQKIKHLIDAYSGSGLFTITLSQLFPKSLGIDISSSSIEFASTNAALNNLAPDHASFIAADAANLFASIEFAADETVVVIDPPRKGCDDLFLRQLLRYSPARVVYVSCNVHTQARDVGVLVNGMEGVDGGFGPGSGVYEIESLVGFDFFPQTGHVEGVAVLQRRREAAEVEVGKEV
;
A
#
# COMPACT_ATOMS: atom_id res chain seq x y z
N MET A 1 71.46 5.14 -18.98
CA MET A 1 71.85 6.55 -19.14
C MET A 1 70.53 7.32 -19.07
N ALA A 2 70.33 8.08 -18.23
CA ALA A 2 70.57 9.12 -17.39
C ALA A 2 69.39 9.31 -16.43
N SER A 3 69.66 9.28 -15.19
CA SER A 3 69.18 9.88 -14.00
C SER A 3 68.94 11.38 -14.09
N VAL A 4 67.93 11.93 -13.39
CA VAL A 4 67.93 13.17 -12.61
C VAL A 4 66.66 13.12 -11.72
N ALA A 5 66.76 12.92 -10.46
CA ALA A 5 66.88 13.74 -9.26
C ALA A 5 65.65 14.61 -8.96
N THR A 6 64.96 14.20 -7.89
CA THR A 6 64.37 14.84 -6.72
C THR A 6 64.24 16.38 -6.68
N ASN A 7 63.02 16.83 -6.32
CA ASN A 7 62.88 17.85 -5.27
C ASN A 7 61.56 17.73 -4.53
N GLY A 8 61.63 17.52 -3.23
CA GLY A 8 60.51 17.53 -2.31
C GLY A 8 60.13 18.98 -1.95
N ALA A 9 58.83 19.19 -1.83
CA ALA A 9 58.30 20.34 -1.10
C ALA A 9 57.20 19.82 -0.16
N ALA A 10 57.46 19.96 1.13
CA ALA A 10 56.51 19.73 2.20
C ALA A 10 55.37 20.76 2.10
N VAL A 11 54.12 20.27 2.06
CA VAL A 11 52.96 21.13 2.20
C VAL A 11 52.35 20.84 3.56
N GLU A 12 52.37 21.83 4.41
CA GLU A 12 51.75 21.87 5.73
C GLU A 12 50.25 21.56 5.62
N SER A 13 49.78 20.62 6.45
CA SER A 13 48.36 20.27 6.62
C SER A 13 47.65 21.36 7.42
N ASN A 14 46.89 22.19 6.76
CA ASN A 14 46.00 23.16 7.38
C ASN A 14 44.65 22.48 7.68
N ASP A 15 44.52 21.97 8.89
CA ASP A 15 43.33 21.25 9.40
C ASP A 15 42.21 22.24 9.73
N ARG A 16 41.51 22.74 8.70
CA ARG A 16 40.26 23.49 8.87
C ARG A 16 39.10 22.53 8.94
N LYS A 17 38.62 22.27 10.15
CA LYS A 17 37.36 21.59 10.45
C LYS A 17 36.24 22.16 9.58
N ARG A 18 35.77 21.40 8.59
CA ARG A 18 34.53 21.71 7.83
C ARG A 18 33.32 21.49 8.74
N PRO A 19 32.35 22.43 8.78
CA PRO A 19 31.12 22.23 9.55
C PRO A 19 30.28 21.08 8.94
N PHE A 20 29.64 20.33 9.79
CA PHE A 20 28.83 19.16 9.52
C PHE A 20 27.68 19.50 8.55
N GLU A 21 27.77 19.09 7.27
CA GLU A 21 26.75 19.29 6.23
C GLU A 21 25.41 18.59 6.51
N GLY A 22 25.39 17.58 7.37
CA GLY A 22 24.19 16.83 7.71
C GLY A 22 23.10 17.62 8.44
N ALA A 23 23.48 18.60 9.26
CA ALA A 23 22.51 19.42 10.00
C ALA A 23 21.87 20.52 9.13
N ARG A 24 22.59 21.03 8.13
CA ARG A 24 22.07 21.98 7.15
C ARG A 24 21.03 21.32 6.23
N ASN A 25 21.33 20.13 5.73
CA ASN A 25 20.41 19.39 4.85
C ASN A 25 19.12 18.95 5.57
N TYR A 26 19.18 18.60 6.86
CA TYR A 26 17.99 18.26 7.65
C TYR A 26 17.11 19.50 7.91
N ARG A 27 17.72 20.65 8.21
CA ARG A 27 16.99 21.91 8.43
C ARG A 27 16.37 22.45 7.15
N PHE A 28 17.06 22.35 6.00
CA PHE A 28 16.52 22.72 4.69
C PHE A 28 15.38 21.77 4.25
N LYS A 29 15.52 20.46 4.47
CA LYS A 29 14.44 19.50 4.18
C LYS A 29 13.22 19.73 5.07
N LYS A 30 13.43 20.05 6.36
CA LYS A 30 12.33 20.37 7.28
C LYS A 30 11.64 21.68 6.91
N GLN A 31 12.39 22.74 6.60
CA GLN A 31 11.84 24.03 6.17
C GLN A 31 11.15 23.94 4.79
N LYS A 32 11.67 23.13 3.86
CA LYS A 32 11.01 22.87 2.58
C LYS A 32 9.69 22.10 2.79
N LYS A 33 9.71 21.05 3.63
CA LYS A 33 8.49 20.30 3.96
C LYS A 33 7.43 21.16 4.65
N GLU A 34 7.83 22.07 5.58
CA GLU A 34 6.92 23.00 6.25
C GLU A 34 6.39 24.09 5.30
N LYS A 35 7.16 24.49 4.28
CA LYS A 35 6.74 25.45 3.26
C LYS A 35 5.80 24.78 2.25
N ASP A 36 6.18 23.59 1.77
CA ASP A 36 5.35 22.80 0.83
C ASP A 36 3.98 22.44 1.45
N GLN A 37 3.91 22.20 2.79
CA GLN A 37 2.65 22.00 3.50
C GLN A 37 1.77 23.25 3.62
N LYS A 38 2.36 24.46 3.66
CA LYS A 38 1.60 25.71 3.74
C LYS A 38 0.96 26.11 2.42
N ASP A 39 1.56 25.71 1.31
CA ASP A 39 1.13 26.05 -0.05
C ASP A 39 0.33 24.90 -0.72
N SER A 40 0.18 23.74 -0.05
CA SER A 40 -0.58 22.59 -0.58
C SER A 40 -2.07 22.77 -0.38
N VAL A 41 -2.83 22.53 -1.43
CA VAL A 41 -4.29 22.42 -1.40
C VAL A 41 -4.73 21.16 -0.66
N LEU A 42 -3.87 20.12 -0.64
CA LEU A 42 -4.17 18.83 -0.02
C LEU A 42 -4.03 18.90 1.51
N LYS A 43 -5.13 18.74 2.22
CA LYS A 43 -5.23 18.93 3.68
C LYS A 43 -4.84 17.70 4.51
N THR A 44 -4.77 16.51 3.90
CA THR A 44 -4.52 15.24 4.57
C THR A 44 -3.40 14.44 3.91
N GLU A 45 -2.61 13.73 4.70
CA GLU A 45 -1.55 12.83 4.24
C GLU A 45 -2.02 11.36 4.18
N GLY A 46 -3.24 11.02 4.63
CA GLY A 46 -3.76 9.64 4.70
C GLY A 46 -2.88 8.74 5.55
N THR A 47 -2.30 9.28 6.64
CA THR A 47 -1.41 8.54 7.53
C THR A 47 -2.22 7.58 8.39
N HIS A 48 -1.55 6.52 8.89
CA HIS A 48 -2.17 5.56 9.80
C HIS A 48 -2.80 6.25 11.04
N GLU A 49 -2.17 7.30 11.56
CA GLU A 49 -2.66 8.05 12.72
C GLU A 49 -3.92 8.86 12.39
N GLU A 50 -3.95 9.54 11.23
CA GLU A 50 -5.14 10.27 10.77
C GLU A 50 -6.33 9.34 10.54
N VAL A 51 -6.11 8.20 9.88
CA VAL A 51 -7.14 7.20 9.60
C VAL A 51 -7.71 6.63 10.90
N LEU A 52 -6.83 6.22 11.84
CA LEU A 52 -7.25 5.71 13.13
C LEU A 52 -8.08 6.75 13.92
N LEU A 53 -7.67 8.02 13.89
CA LEU A 53 -8.38 9.09 14.60
C LEU A 53 -9.79 9.28 14.06
N LYS A 54 -9.99 9.20 12.73
CA LYS A 54 -11.33 9.25 12.13
C LYS A 54 -12.23 8.10 12.57
N ASP A 55 -11.69 6.88 12.67
CA ASP A 55 -12.45 5.74 13.19
C ASP A 55 -12.79 5.89 14.68
N VAL A 56 -11.86 6.40 15.49
CA VAL A 56 -12.10 6.71 16.91
C VAL A 56 -13.21 7.74 17.06
N GLU A 57 -13.16 8.85 16.32
CA GLU A 57 -14.18 9.90 16.30
C GLU A 57 -15.56 9.35 15.91
N ALA A 58 -15.59 8.49 14.87
CA ALA A 58 -16.83 7.87 14.40
C ALA A 58 -17.45 6.93 15.43
N LEU A 59 -16.64 6.09 16.09
CA LEU A 59 -17.10 5.19 17.15
C LEU A 59 -17.66 5.95 18.34
N LEU A 60 -16.96 6.99 18.81
CA LEU A 60 -17.43 7.84 19.91
C LEU A 60 -18.75 8.53 19.57
N LYS A 61 -18.87 9.10 18.38
CA LYS A 61 -20.11 9.73 17.92
C LYS A 61 -21.29 8.75 17.91
N LYS A 62 -21.08 7.52 17.41
CA LYS A 62 -22.09 6.45 17.39
C LYS A 62 -22.52 6.07 18.80
N HIS A 63 -21.57 5.95 19.73
CA HIS A 63 -21.84 5.59 21.12
C HIS A 63 -22.66 6.67 21.83
N PHE A 64 -22.28 7.95 21.73
CA PHE A 64 -23.03 9.06 22.37
C PHE A 64 -24.44 9.26 21.83
N ILE A 65 -24.63 9.08 20.50
CA ILE A 65 -25.99 9.12 19.93
C ILE A 65 -26.85 7.97 20.50
N SER A 66 -26.27 6.76 20.60
CA SER A 66 -26.95 5.60 21.18
C SER A 66 -27.36 5.83 22.64
N GLU A 67 -26.49 6.41 23.49
CA GLU A 67 -26.77 6.74 24.87
C GLU A 67 -27.89 7.80 25.01
N THR A 68 -27.81 8.84 24.17
CA THR A 68 -28.84 9.91 24.18
C THR A 68 -30.20 9.37 23.78
N LEU A 69 -30.28 8.49 22.78
CA LEU A 69 -31.53 7.84 22.34
C LEU A 69 -32.05 6.85 23.39
N ALA A 70 -31.19 6.11 24.09
CA ALA A 70 -31.57 5.20 25.15
C ALA A 70 -32.14 5.97 26.36
N GLN A 71 -31.56 7.12 26.72
CA GLN A 71 -32.05 8.01 27.77
C GLN A 71 -33.37 8.68 27.40
N ALA A 72 -33.59 9.03 26.13
CA ALA A 72 -34.84 9.61 25.65
C ALA A 72 -36.00 8.61 25.62
N ASN A 73 -35.74 7.33 25.46
CA ASN A 73 -36.74 6.24 25.44
C ASN A 73 -36.97 5.57 26.80
N GLY A 74 -36.15 5.84 27.83
CA GLY A 74 -36.25 5.32 29.17
C GLY A 74 -36.90 6.35 30.11
N LYS A 75 -38.15 6.10 30.56
CA LYS A 75 -38.75 6.84 31.63
C LYS A 75 -37.90 6.77 32.90
N GLU A 76 -37.60 7.97 33.42
CA GLU A 76 -37.26 8.32 34.81
C GLU A 76 -36.88 7.19 35.79
N ASN A 77 -35.62 7.16 36.22
CA ASN A 77 -35.26 7.36 37.63
C ASN A 77 -33.76 7.14 37.86
N GLY A 78 -33.14 8.13 38.42
CA GLY A 78 -31.80 7.99 38.97
C GLY A 78 -30.81 9.01 38.46
N THR A 79 -30.71 10.10 39.18
CA THR A 79 -29.61 11.07 39.11
C THR A 79 -28.29 10.37 39.40
N SER A 80 -27.67 9.83 38.37
CA SER A 80 -26.25 9.49 38.40
C SER A 80 -25.50 10.71 37.89
N LYS A 81 -25.04 11.54 38.82
CA LYS A 81 -23.96 12.49 38.56
C LYS A 81 -22.72 11.67 38.22
N THR A 82 -22.45 11.45 36.94
CA THR A 82 -21.14 10.96 36.50
C THR A 82 -20.12 12.05 36.79
N ASP A 83 -19.35 11.83 37.84
CA ASP A 83 -18.18 12.63 38.18
C ASP A 83 -17.16 12.47 37.04
N PRO A 84 -16.66 13.53 36.36
CA PRO A 84 -15.75 13.43 35.23
C PRO A 84 -14.31 13.04 35.63
N SER A 85 -14.10 12.45 36.80
CA SER A 85 -12.77 12.17 37.37
C SER A 85 -12.38 10.69 37.41
N THR A 86 -12.89 9.82 36.54
CA THR A 86 -12.26 8.50 36.40
C THR A 86 -10.92 8.67 35.70
N SER A 87 -9.85 8.71 36.49
CA SER A 87 -8.48 8.75 35.98
C SER A 87 -8.23 7.52 35.10
N LEU A 88 -7.66 7.75 33.90
CA LEU A 88 -7.29 6.66 33.01
C LEU A 88 -6.37 5.64 33.71
N PRO A 89 -6.48 4.34 33.42
CA PRO A 89 -5.60 3.32 34.00
C PRO A 89 -4.14 3.68 33.79
N ALA A 90 -3.28 3.47 34.78
CA ALA A 90 -1.84 3.73 34.59
C ALA A 90 -1.25 2.93 33.41
N PRO A 91 -0.25 3.47 32.71
CA PRO A 91 0.49 2.69 31.70
C PRO A 91 0.96 1.36 32.28
N PHE A 92 0.92 0.30 31.45
CA PHE A 92 1.24 -1.10 31.81
C PHE A 92 0.24 -1.82 32.71
N THR A 93 -0.88 -1.19 33.08
CA THR A 93 -2.00 -1.87 33.74
C THR A 93 -2.69 -2.81 32.76
N GLU A 94 -3.04 -3.99 33.20
CA GLU A 94 -3.89 -4.95 32.50
C GLU A 94 -5.36 -4.63 32.74
N ILE A 95 -6.13 -4.59 31.66
CA ILE A 95 -7.56 -4.26 31.69
C ILE A 95 -8.35 -5.24 30.84
N GLU A 96 -9.62 -5.42 31.15
CA GLU A 96 -10.57 -6.18 30.34
C GLU A 96 -11.38 -5.22 29.46
N LEU A 97 -11.53 -5.56 28.19
CA LEU A 97 -12.21 -4.75 27.20
C LEU A 97 -13.12 -5.60 26.32
N THR A 98 -14.22 -5.02 25.85
CA THR A 98 -15.06 -5.62 24.81
C THR A 98 -14.88 -4.85 23.52
N VAL A 99 -14.46 -5.54 22.47
CA VAL A 99 -14.20 -4.94 21.15
C VAL A 99 -15.53 -4.65 20.45
N GLN A 100 -15.70 -3.43 19.98
CA GLN A 100 -16.91 -2.97 19.32
C GLN A 100 -16.83 -3.15 17.78
N GLU A 101 -15.72 -2.73 17.19
CA GLU A 101 -15.50 -2.81 15.73
C GLU A 101 -14.00 -2.93 15.42
N ILE A 102 -13.67 -3.20 14.15
CA ILE A 102 -12.30 -3.14 13.64
C ILE A 102 -12.10 -1.78 12.95
N SER A 103 -10.98 -1.12 13.25
CA SER A 103 -10.60 0.13 12.59
C SER A 103 -10.15 -0.11 11.14
N SER A 104 -10.15 0.93 10.32
CA SER A 104 -9.58 0.91 8.96
C SER A 104 -8.08 0.58 8.96
N THR A 105 -7.41 0.67 10.12
CA THR A 105 -6.00 0.28 10.30
C THR A 105 -5.83 -1.19 10.68
N GLY A 106 -6.92 -1.93 10.87
CA GLY A 106 -6.94 -3.37 11.15
C GLY A 106 -6.81 -3.76 12.62
N ASP A 107 -6.76 -2.81 13.54
CA ASP A 107 -6.77 -3.09 14.97
C ASP A 107 -8.20 -2.91 15.52
N GLY A 108 -8.60 -3.71 16.53
CA GLY A 108 -9.91 -3.56 17.15
C GLY A 108 -10.05 -2.29 17.97
N LEU A 109 -11.24 -1.73 18.00
CA LEU A 109 -11.62 -0.59 18.82
C LEU A 109 -12.56 -1.05 19.92
N ALA A 110 -12.19 -0.78 21.17
CA ALA A 110 -12.96 -1.12 22.35
C ALA A 110 -13.27 0.12 23.18
N LEU A 111 -14.45 0.17 23.78
CA LEU A 111 -14.84 1.18 24.75
C LEU A 111 -14.80 0.58 26.16
N ALA A 112 -14.23 1.31 27.09
CA ALA A 112 -14.40 0.99 28.52
C ALA A 112 -15.79 1.46 28.99
N PRO A 113 -16.44 0.73 29.90
CA PRO A 113 -17.69 1.19 30.49
C PRO A 113 -17.55 2.61 31.07
N ASP A 114 -18.54 3.45 30.83
CA ASP A 114 -18.62 4.82 31.34
C ASP A 114 -17.43 5.74 30.99
N SER A 115 -16.70 5.44 29.89
CA SER A 115 -15.52 6.18 29.50
C SER A 115 -15.63 6.71 28.07
N LYS A 116 -15.12 7.94 27.86
CA LYS A 116 -14.94 8.53 26.53
C LYS A 116 -13.63 8.09 25.86
N GLN A 117 -12.91 7.13 26.45
CA GLN A 117 -11.64 6.65 25.95
C GLN A 117 -11.82 5.39 25.13
N VAL A 118 -11.36 5.42 23.86
CA VAL A 118 -11.31 4.24 22.99
C VAL A 118 -9.95 3.54 23.16
N TYR A 119 -9.97 2.23 23.33
CA TYR A 119 -8.77 1.41 23.41
C TYR A 119 -8.55 0.67 22.09
N VAL A 120 -7.37 0.84 21.51
CA VAL A 120 -6.95 0.19 20.27
C VAL A 120 -6.24 -1.12 20.63
N VAL A 121 -6.84 -2.24 20.25
CA VAL A 121 -6.37 -3.59 20.64
C VAL A 121 -6.08 -4.42 19.38
N PRO A 122 -4.83 -4.78 19.09
CA PRO A 122 -4.50 -5.59 17.91
C PRO A 122 -5.01 -7.03 18.04
N PHE A 123 -5.17 -7.73 16.91
CA PHE A 123 -5.52 -9.17 16.83
C PHE A 123 -6.89 -9.53 17.40
N THR A 124 -7.84 -8.62 17.34
CA THR A 124 -9.17 -8.81 17.91
C THR A 124 -10.28 -8.69 16.88
N ALA A 125 -11.41 -9.32 17.16
CA ALA A 125 -12.62 -9.29 16.37
C ALA A 125 -13.77 -8.60 17.14
N PRO A 126 -14.78 -8.05 16.44
CA PRO A 126 -15.96 -7.49 17.10
C PRO A 126 -16.64 -8.51 17.99
N GLY A 127 -17.01 -8.08 19.21
CA GLY A 127 -17.61 -8.95 20.23
C GLY A 127 -16.60 -9.70 21.11
N ASP A 128 -15.30 -9.70 20.78
CA ASP A 128 -14.29 -10.31 21.65
C ASP A 128 -14.25 -9.58 22.99
N LYS A 129 -14.33 -10.33 24.09
CA LYS A 129 -13.91 -9.88 25.41
C LYS A 129 -12.45 -10.26 25.60
N VAL A 130 -11.59 -9.29 25.80
CA VAL A 130 -10.13 -9.49 25.78
C VAL A 130 -9.47 -8.89 27.01
N LYS A 131 -8.31 -9.46 27.37
CA LYS A 131 -7.36 -8.89 28.31
C LYS A 131 -6.29 -8.17 27.49
N ALA A 132 -6.08 -6.89 27.80
CA ALA A 132 -5.13 -6.03 27.12
C ALA A 132 -4.30 -5.23 28.13
N LYS A 133 -3.07 -4.86 27.76
CA LYS A 133 -2.18 -4.05 28.60
C LYS A 133 -2.06 -2.65 28.01
N VAL A 134 -2.39 -1.64 28.79
CA VAL A 134 -2.26 -0.24 28.39
C VAL A 134 -0.79 0.11 28.13
N VAL A 135 -0.50 0.64 26.95
CA VAL A 135 0.85 1.08 26.57
C VAL A 135 0.97 2.59 26.70
N ARG A 136 0.03 3.32 26.09
CA ARG A 136 0.09 4.78 26.02
C ARG A 136 -1.29 5.39 25.79
N HIS A 137 -1.53 6.52 26.46
CA HIS A 137 -2.72 7.35 26.28
C HIS A 137 -2.46 8.53 25.35
N PHE A 138 -3.43 8.81 24.50
CA PHE A 138 -3.57 10.03 23.71
C PHE A 138 -4.83 10.76 24.17
N ALA A 139 -4.75 11.33 25.36
CA ALA A 139 -5.92 11.88 26.06
C ALA A 139 -6.63 13.01 25.30
N LYS A 140 -5.88 13.82 24.52
CA LYS A 140 -6.47 14.88 23.67
C LYS A 140 -7.28 14.33 22.49
N GLN A 141 -6.96 13.12 22.02
CA GLN A 141 -7.61 12.42 20.93
C GLN A 141 -8.55 11.31 21.38
N ASN A 142 -8.79 11.18 22.70
CA ASN A 142 -9.67 10.20 23.31
C ASN A 142 -9.37 8.74 22.94
N TYR A 143 -8.10 8.35 22.73
CA TYR A 143 -7.75 6.95 22.52
C TYR A 143 -6.48 6.53 23.26
N SER A 144 -6.36 5.21 23.45
CA SER A 144 -5.21 4.56 24.08
C SER A 144 -4.75 3.39 23.23
N ILE A 145 -3.45 3.22 23.07
CA ILE A 145 -2.86 2.04 22.45
C ILE A 145 -2.63 1.00 23.54
N THR A 146 -2.96 -0.25 23.22
CA THR A 146 -2.76 -1.40 24.10
C THR A 146 -2.00 -2.53 23.41
N ASP A 147 -1.33 -3.36 24.19
CA ASP A 147 -0.84 -4.66 23.78
C ASP A 147 -1.92 -5.72 24.06
N PHE A 148 -2.14 -6.62 23.10
CA PHE A 148 -3.00 -7.78 23.27
C PHE A 148 -2.34 -8.81 24.20
N ILE A 149 -3.11 -9.36 25.13
CA ILE A 149 -2.66 -10.44 26.02
C ILE A 149 -3.38 -11.74 25.66
N SER A 150 -4.71 -11.76 25.76
CA SER A 150 -5.50 -12.97 25.48
C SER A 150 -6.96 -12.63 25.22
N VAL A 151 -7.65 -13.56 24.57
CA VAL A 151 -9.12 -13.55 24.50
C VAL A 151 -9.68 -14.24 25.75
N ILE A 152 -10.59 -13.57 26.43
CA ILE A 152 -11.33 -14.11 27.59
C ILE A 152 -12.55 -14.86 27.08
N THR A 153 -13.34 -14.21 26.23
CA THR A 153 -14.52 -14.78 25.57
C THR A 153 -14.48 -14.39 24.10
N PRO A 154 -14.46 -15.35 23.16
CA PRO A 154 -14.47 -15.04 21.74
C PRO A 154 -15.79 -14.41 21.32
N GLY A 155 -15.71 -13.42 20.45
CA GLY A 155 -16.86 -12.84 19.75
C GLY A 155 -17.38 -13.76 18.64
N PRO A 156 -18.57 -13.46 18.09
CA PRO A 156 -19.24 -14.35 17.13
C PRO A 156 -18.50 -14.52 15.80
N LEU A 157 -17.63 -13.59 15.44
CA LEU A 157 -16.86 -13.63 14.19
C LEU A 157 -15.48 -14.28 14.37
N ARG A 158 -15.04 -14.57 15.61
CA ARG A 158 -13.74 -15.18 15.87
C ARG A 158 -13.79 -16.69 15.69
N ASP A 159 -12.94 -17.21 14.81
CA ASP A 159 -12.65 -18.62 14.68
C ASP A 159 -11.14 -18.88 14.72
N ASN A 160 -10.66 -19.35 15.87
CA ASN A 160 -9.24 -19.64 16.07
C ASN A 160 -8.75 -20.86 15.28
N SER A 161 -9.62 -21.71 14.75
CA SER A 161 -9.24 -22.84 13.90
C SER A 161 -8.67 -22.40 12.54
N LEU A 162 -8.98 -21.16 12.11
CA LEU A 162 -8.49 -20.56 10.87
C LEU A 162 -7.04 -20.05 10.97
N ILE A 163 -6.50 -19.95 12.20
CA ILE A 163 -5.13 -19.45 12.43
C ILE A 163 -4.11 -20.48 11.95
N ASN A 164 -3.43 -20.18 10.85
CA ASN A 164 -2.44 -21.05 10.22
C ASN A 164 -0.99 -20.69 10.57
N CYS A 165 -0.75 -19.66 11.37
CA CYS A 165 0.59 -19.19 11.73
C CYS A 165 0.79 -19.26 13.24
N ARG A 166 1.79 -20.04 13.70
CA ARG A 166 2.14 -20.12 15.13
C ARG A 166 2.65 -18.80 15.73
N TYR A 167 3.05 -17.84 14.88
CA TYR A 167 3.51 -16.51 15.28
C TYR A 167 2.40 -15.46 15.23
N PHE A 168 1.17 -15.86 14.89
CA PHE A 168 0.03 -14.95 14.95
C PHE A 168 -0.14 -14.40 16.37
N SER A 169 -0.60 -13.16 16.50
CA SER A 169 -0.66 -12.37 17.73
C SER A 169 0.70 -11.91 18.32
N ALA A 170 1.82 -12.37 17.77
CA ALA A 170 3.14 -11.87 18.14
C ALA A 170 3.79 -11.06 16.99
N CYS A 171 3.77 -11.62 15.77
CA CYS A 171 4.30 -10.99 14.57
C CYS A 171 3.41 -9.81 14.11
N SER A 172 4.03 -8.73 13.62
CA SER A 172 3.32 -7.55 13.08
C SER A 172 2.75 -7.73 11.68
N GLY A 173 2.94 -8.90 11.04
CA GLY A 173 2.65 -9.07 9.61
C GLY A 173 1.17 -9.34 9.28
N CYS A 174 0.47 -10.12 10.10
CA CYS A 174 -0.93 -10.49 9.88
C CYS A 174 -1.81 -9.97 11.01
N GLN A 175 -3.05 -9.60 10.70
CA GLN A 175 -4.01 -9.03 11.66
C GLN A 175 -5.28 -9.88 11.79
N PHE A 176 -5.68 -10.65 10.75
CA PHE A 176 -7.03 -11.18 10.58
C PHE A 176 -7.12 -12.70 10.48
N GLN A 177 -6.06 -13.46 10.82
CA GLN A 177 -6.11 -14.93 10.64
C GLN A 177 -7.26 -15.62 11.40
N MET A 178 -7.78 -14.98 12.45
CA MET A 178 -8.92 -15.47 13.23
C MET A 178 -10.29 -15.11 12.65
N LEU A 179 -10.34 -14.42 11.50
CA LEU A 179 -11.60 -14.04 10.84
C LEU A 179 -11.85 -14.92 9.61
N PRO A 180 -13.09 -15.39 9.39
CA PRO A 180 -13.50 -15.96 8.11
C PRO A 180 -13.17 -15.02 6.95
N TYR A 181 -12.82 -15.57 5.80
CA TYR A 181 -12.30 -14.75 4.69
C TYR A 181 -13.35 -13.76 4.16
N GLU A 182 -14.62 -14.15 4.10
CA GLU A 182 -15.72 -13.27 3.71
C GLU A 182 -15.82 -12.05 4.64
N GLN A 183 -15.54 -12.24 5.94
CA GLN A 183 -15.54 -11.13 6.92
C GLN A 183 -14.35 -10.20 6.70
N GLN A 184 -13.19 -10.73 6.27
CA GLN A 184 -12.05 -9.90 5.88
C GLN A 184 -12.39 -9.05 4.66
N LEU A 185 -13.04 -9.61 3.63
CA LEU A 185 -13.47 -8.90 2.43
C LEU A 185 -14.53 -7.83 2.73
N ALA A 186 -15.54 -8.17 3.53
CA ALA A 186 -16.57 -7.23 3.97
C ALA A 186 -15.95 -6.05 4.75
N HIS A 187 -15.00 -6.32 5.65
CA HIS A 187 -14.28 -5.28 6.36
C HIS A 187 -13.47 -4.38 5.39
N LYS A 188 -12.79 -4.94 4.40
CA LYS A 188 -12.05 -4.17 3.38
C LYS A 188 -12.95 -3.25 2.56
N LYS A 189 -14.17 -3.69 2.24
CA LYS A 189 -15.20 -2.82 1.64
C LYS A 189 -15.50 -1.62 2.54
N THR A 190 -15.71 -1.85 3.84
CA THR A 190 -15.97 -0.74 4.78
C THR A 190 -14.79 0.22 4.90
N ILE A 191 -13.54 -0.24 4.70
CA ILE A 191 -12.37 0.64 4.67
C ILE A 191 -12.46 1.60 3.48
N VAL A 192 -12.84 1.12 2.29
CA VAL A 192 -13.02 1.98 1.11
C VAL A 192 -14.16 2.97 1.34
N GLU A 193 -15.32 2.51 1.84
CA GLU A 193 -16.46 3.37 2.18
C GLU A 193 -16.08 4.48 3.17
N LYS A 194 -15.39 4.13 4.25
CA LYS A 194 -14.88 5.09 5.25
C LYS A 194 -13.85 6.05 4.66
N ALA A 195 -13.00 5.59 3.73
CA ALA A 195 -12.01 6.43 3.08
C ALA A 195 -12.69 7.54 2.27
N TYR A 196 -13.65 7.20 1.42
CA TYR A 196 -14.39 8.20 0.63
C TYR A 196 -15.23 9.12 1.51
N LYS A 197 -15.88 8.61 2.54
CA LYS A 197 -16.64 9.41 3.50
C LYS A 197 -15.80 10.44 4.26
N ASN A 198 -14.57 10.07 4.66
CA ASN A 198 -13.78 10.87 5.58
C ASN A 198 -12.70 11.72 4.94
N PHE A 199 -12.30 11.42 3.69
CA PHE A 199 -11.12 12.03 3.06
C PHE A 199 -11.36 12.60 1.67
N SER A 200 -12.51 12.34 1.02
CA SER A 200 -12.77 12.85 -0.32
C SER A 200 -13.26 14.29 -0.36
N ASP A 201 -13.77 14.83 0.72
CA ASP A 201 -14.49 16.12 0.77
C ASP A 201 -15.65 16.17 -0.25
N LEU A 202 -16.22 15.01 -0.62
CA LEU A 202 -17.36 14.89 -1.52
C LEU A 202 -18.68 14.84 -0.76
N ALA A 203 -19.71 15.43 -1.35
CA ALA A 203 -21.09 15.21 -0.91
C ALA A 203 -21.47 13.73 -1.14
N PRO A 204 -22.21 13.09 -0.22
CA PRO A 204 -22.52 11.66 -0.29
C PRO A 204 -23.14 11.21 -1.62
N GLU A 205 -23.92 12.04 -2.25
CA GLU A 205 -24.58 11.78 -3.54
C GLU A 205 -23.60 11.72 -4.74
N LEU A 206 -22.39 12.22 -4.59
CA LEU A 206 -21.34 12.17 -5.61
C LEU A 206 -20.47 10.91 -5.49
N VAL A 207 -20.67 10.10 -4.46
CA VAL A 207 -19.92 8.87 -4.23
C VAL A 207 -20.85 7.67 -4.50
N PRO A 208 -20.63 6.92 -5.59
CA PRO A 208 -21.44 5.74 -5.86
C PRO A 208 -21.21 4.67 -4.78
N PRO A 209 -22.13 3.70 -4.64
CA PRO A 209 -21.92 2.55 -3.76
C PRO A 209 -20.62 1.83 -4.09
N VAL A 210 -19.83 1.51 -3.05
CA VAL A 210 -18.62 0.71 -3.21
C VAL A 210 -19.01 -0.73 -3.50
N ALA A 211 -18.46 -1.31 -4.56
CA ALA A 211 -18.67 -2.71 -4.90
C ALA A 211 -18.03 -3.65 -3.85
N ASP A 212 -18.46 -4.91 -3.83
CA ASP A 212 -17.87 -5.91 -2.94
C ASP A 212 -16.38 -6.11 -3.25
N THR A 213 -15.57 -6.25 -2.20
CA THR A 213 -14.13 -6.44 -2.37
C THR A 213 -13.84 -7.75 -3.11
N ILE A 214 -13.04 -7.64 -4.18
CA ILE A 214 -12.61 -8.82 -4.95
C ILE A 214 -11.49 -9.53 -4.20
N GLY A 215 -11.73 -10.79 -3.86
CA GLY A 215 -10.84 -11.61 -3.06
C GLY A 215 -9.61 -12.12 -3.83
N SER A 216 -8.54 -12.44 -3.09
CA SER A 216 -7.39 -13.16 -3.61
C SER A 216 -7.72 -14.65 -3.80
N PRO A 217 -7.31 -15.26 -4.91
CA PRO A 217 -7.42 -16.71 -5.11
C PRO A 217 -6.71 -17.53 -4.01
N LEU A 218 -5.61 -16.99 -3.48
CA LEU A 218 -4.83 -17.59 -2.40
C LEU A 218 -4.85 -16.69 -1.18
N GLN A 219 -5.23 -17.22 -0.02
CA GLN A 219 -5.24 -16.52 1.27
C GLN A 219 -3.95 -16.77 2.07
N TYR A 220 -3.23 -17.83 1.73
CA TYR A 220 -1.89 -18.21 2.17
C TYR A 220 -1.07 -18.62 0.94
N GLY A 221 0.25 -18.65 1.05
CA GLY A 221 1.12 -18.99 -0.08
C GLY A 221 1.05 -18.02 -1.25
N TYR A 222 0.55 -16.82 -1.05
CA TYR A 222 0.35 -15.85 -2.12
C TYR A 222 1.53 -14.89 -2.33
N ARG A 223 2.34 -14.67 -1.27
CA ARG A 223 3.32 -13.59 -1.24
C ARG A 223 4.63 -13.99 -1.89
N THR A 224 4.92 -13.40 -3.05
CA THR A 224 6.11 -13.70 -3.87
C THR A 224 7.39 -13.03 -3.39
N LYS A 225 7.32 -12.12 -2.41
CA LYS A 225 8.47 -11.42 -1.83
C LYS A 225 8.36 -11.31 -0.32
N LEU A 226 9.36 -11.78 0.40
CA LEU A 226 9.54 -11.54 1.83
C LEU A 226 10.90 -10.92 2.11
N THR A 227 10.97 -10.13 3.18
CA THR A 227 12.20 -9.46 3.60
C THR A 227 12.44 -9.65 5.11
N PRO A 228 12.64 -10.90 5.58
CA PRO A 228 13.02 -11.11 6.97
C PRO A 228 14.34 -10.40 7.26
N HIS A 229 14.53 -10.03 8.52
CA HIS A 229 15.72 -9.31 8.94
C HIS A 229 16.20 -9.84 10.29
N PHE A 230 17.39 -9.45 10.66
CA PHE A 230 17.93 -9.62 12.00
C PHE A 230 18.65 -8.36 12.46
N ASP A 231 18.63 -8.11 13.76
CA ASP A 231 19.27 -6.96 14.37
C ASP A 231 20.77 -7.16 14.52
N GLY A 232 21.51 -6.07 14.74
CA GLY A 232 22.95 -6.12 14.98
C GLY A 232 23.31 -6.79 16.32
N PRO A 233 24.61 -7.09 16.54
CA PRO A 233 25.07 -7.73 17.78
C PRO A 233 24.58 -6.98 19.03
N PRO A 234 24.28 -7.70 20.14
CA PRO A 234 23.81 -7.10 21.38
C PRO A 234 24.72 -5.96 21.86
N GLY A 235 24.12 -4.86 22.34
CA GLY A 235 24.84 -3.69 22.83
C GLY A 235 25.51 -2.82 21.77
N GLN A 236 25.35 -3.12 20.46
CA GLN A 236 25.83 -2.27 19.39
C GLN A 236 25.04 -0.96 19.34
N LYS A 237 25.73 0.18 19.48
CA LYS A 237 25.12 1.51 19.35
C LYS A 237 25.39 2.08 17.96
N ARG A 238 24.48 2.93 17.48
CA ARG A 238 24.64 3.66 16.20
C ARG A 238 25.94 4.48 16.14
N SER A 239 26.43 4.92 17.32
CA SER A 239 27.70 5.61 17.49
C SER A 239 28.92 4.71 17.29
N ASP A 240 28.80 3.40 17.51
CA ASP A 240 29.92 2.45 17.41
C ASP A 240 30.40 2.34 15.96
N GLY A 241 29.47 2.32 14.99
CA GLY A 241 29.81 2.33 13.57
C GLY A 241 30.59 3.60 13.13
N ARG A 242 30.28 4.76 13.75
CA ARG A 242 31.03 6.01 13.48
C ARG A 242 32.43 6.00 14.12
N LYS A 243 32.64 5.20 15.17
CA LYS A 243 33.91 5.04 15.87
C LYS A 243 34.73 3.84 15.35
N GLY A 244 34.25 3.14 14.32
CA GLY A 244 34.92 1.94 13.79
C GLY A 244 34.88 0.72 14.71
N ILE A 245 34.08 0.77 15.79
CA ILE A 245 33.94 -0.37 16.73
C ILE A 245 33.04 -1.41 16.07
N LYS A 246 33.62 -2.59 15.78
CA LYS A 246 32.88 -3.75 15.26
C LYS A 246 32.66 -4.72 16.40
N ARG A 247 31.38 -5.01 16.71
CA ARG A 247 31.01 -6.10 17.59
C ARG A 247 30.76 -7.35 16.77
N LYS A 248 31.05 -8.50 17.33
CA LYS A 248 30.77 -9.80 16.71
C LYS A 248 29.48 -10.38 17.30
N PHE A 249 28.81 -11.20 16.52
CA PHE A 249 27.74 -12.06 17.04
C PHE A 249 28.39 -13.21 17.82
N GLU A 250 27.85 -13.53 18.99
CA GLU A 250 28.24 -14.69 19.82
C GLU A 250 27.35 -15.88 19.51
N GLU A 251 26.11 -15.61 19.06
CA GLU A 251 25.12 -16.62 18.68
C GLU A 251 24.29 -16.12 17.46
N VAL A 252 23.59 -17.05 16.81
CA VAL A 252 22.72 -16.71 15.70
C VAL A 252 21.57 -15.83 16.21
N PRO A 253 21.43 -14.60 15.69
CA PRO A 253 20.36 -13.71 16.14
C PRO A 253 18.99 -14.22 15.68
N PRO A 254 17.89 -13.80 16.33
CA PRO A 254 16.54 -14.00 15.81
C PRO A 254 16.41 -13.45 14.37
N ILE A 255 16.01 -14.31 13.43
CA ILE A 255 15.80 -13.95 12.01
C ILE A 255 14.32 -14.04 11.70
N GLY A 256 13.69 -12.93 11.33
CA GLY A 256 12.26 -12.91 11.03
C GLY A 256 11.70 -11.51 10.85
N PHE A 257 10.63 -11.19 11.56
CA PHE A 257 9.93 -9.92 11.46
C PHE A 257 9.75 -9.27 12.84
N MET A 258 9.37 -8.00 12.86
CA MET A 258 9.17 -7.28 14.12
C MET A 258 7.98 -7.86 14.91
N LYS A 259 8.11 -7.90 16.21
CA LYS A 259 6.99 -8.09 17.14
C LYS A 259 6.07 -6.89 17.09
N LYS A 260 4.75 -7.11 17.07
CA LYS A 260 3.75 -6.01 17.06
C LYS A 260 4.01 -5.04 18.21
N GLY A 261 3.96 -3.74 17.91
CA GLY A 261 4.17 -2.66 18.89
C GLY A 261 5.62 -2.43 19.34
N THR A 262 6.58 -3.21 18.87
CA THR A 262 7.99 -3.10 19.28
C THR A 262 8.94 -3.02 18.09
N ARG A 263 10.23 -2.78 18.38
CA ARG A 263 11.32 -2.86 17.38
C ARG A 263 12.18 -4.12 17.56
N HIS A 264 11.68 -5.11 18.28
CA HIS A 264 12.39 -6.38 18.47
C HIS A 264 12.02 -7.36 17.36
N THR A 265 13.01 -7.93 16.72
CA THR A 265 12.84 -9.03 15.76
C THR A 265 12.52 -10.31 16.52
N ILE A 266 11.47 -11.02 16.12
CA ILE A 266 11.18 -12.37 16.59
C ILE A 266 11.72 -13.38 15.60
N ASP A 267 12.18 -14.53 16.12
CA ASP A 267 12.67 -15.61 15.29
C ASP A 267 11.52 -16.32 14.59
N ILE A 268 11.51 -16.28 13.25
CA ILE A 268 10.45 -16.88 12.42
C ILE A 268 11.10 -17.81 11.42
N GLU A 269 10.84 -19.10 11.58
CA GLU A 269 11.42 -20.15 10.72
C GLU A 269 10.65 -20.32 9.42
N ASP A 270 9.35 -20.04 9.45
CA ASP A 270 8.45 -20.22 8.33
C ASP A 270 7.32 -19.19 8.38
N CYS A 271 6.96 -18.65 7.21
CA CYS A 271 5.89 -17.66 7.07
C CYS A 271 4.84 -18.18 6.07
N PRO A 272 3.67 -18.64 6.53
CA PRO A 272 2.70 -19.32 5.68
C PRO A 272 2.05 -18.47 4.60
N ILE A 273 2.17 -17.12 4.66
CA ILE A 273 1.70 -16.26 3.56
C ILE A 273 2.69 -16.22 2.38
N GLY A 274 3.97 -16.59 2.58
CA GLY A 274 4.95 -16.70 1.50
C GLY A 274 4.66 -17.89 0.59
N THR A 275 4.97 -17.77 -0.70
CA THR A 275 4.92 -18.90 -1.63
C THR A 275 5.90 -19.99 -1.21
N ASP A 276 5.70 -21.22 -1.66
CA ASP A 276 6.57 -22.34 -1.26
C ASP A 276 8.04 -22.10 -1.65
N ALA A 277 8.31 -21.49 -2.81
CA ALA A 277 9.66 -21.12 -3.22
C ALA A 277 10.29 -20.10 -2.26
N VAL A 278 9.54 -19.09 -1.83
CA VAL A 278 9.99 -18.08 -0.86
C VAL A 278 10.22 -18.70 0.53
N ARG A 279 9.33 -19.60 0.98
CA ARG A 279 9.46 -20.33 2.24
C ARG A 279 10.68 -21.27 2.25
N MET A 280 10.93 -21.94 1.12
CA MET A 280 12.13 -22.76 0.93
C MET A 280 13.39 -21.88 0.99
N GLY A 281 13.39 -20.73 0.27
CA GLY A 281 14.47 -19.74 0.31
C GLY A 281 14.72 -19.22 1.73
N MET A 282 13.67 -18.99 2.53
CA MET A 282 13.79 -18.55 3.91
C MET A 282 14.55 -19.58 4.76
N LYS A 283 14.23 -20.86 4.63
CA LYS A 283 14.93 -21.95 5.34
C LYS A 283 16.40 -22.03 4.93
N SER A 284 16.69 -21.90 3.63
CA SER A 284 18.06 -21.92 3.10
C SER A 284 18.89 -20.73 3.58
N GLU A 285 18.34 -19.51 3.50
CA GLU A 285 19.03 -18.29 3.92
C GLU A 285 19.29 -18.25 5.43
N ARG A 286 18.38 -18.76 6.25
CA ARG A 286 18.62 -18.91 7.70
C ARG A 286 19.83 -19.81 7.98
N LYS A 287 19.97 -20.95 7.27
CA LYS A 287 21.15 -21.83 7.36
C LYS A 287 22.41 -21.11 6.90
N ARG A 288 22.33 -20.37 5.79
CA ARG A 288 23.47 -19.60 5.26
C ARG A 288 23.94 -18.54 6.26
N VAL A 289 23.01 -17.75 6.83
CA VAL A 289 23.35 -16.72 7.83
C VAL A 289 24.02 -17.36 9.06
N ALA A 290 23.50 -18.50 9.54
CA ALA A 290 24.09 -19.20 10.67
C ALA A 290 25.53 -19.68 10.37
N ALA A 291 25.78 -20.21 9.18
CA ALA A 291 27.10 -20.68 8.75
C ALA A 291 28.09 -19.53 8.48
N GLU A 292 27.61 -18.36 8.12
CA GLU A 292 28.42 -17.21 7.73
C GLU A 292 28.34 -16.05 8.75
N LEU A 293 27.97 -16.33 9.99
CA LEU A 293 27.68 -15.32 11.01
C LEU A 293 28.86 -14.36 11.25
N ASP A 294 30.08 -14.84 11.12
CA ASP A 294 31.31 -14.04 11.25
C ASP A 294 31.49 -12.95 10.18
N LYS A 295 30.83 -13.09 9.03
CA LYS A 295 30.81 -12.08 7.96
C LYS A 295 29.95 -10.85 8.29
N TYR A 296 29.07 -10.95 9.28
CA TYR A 296 28.14 -9.88 9.64
C TYR A 296 28.66 -9.07 10.82
N ALA A 297 28.84 -7.77 10.62
CA ALA A 297 29.20 -6.81 11.66
C ALA A 297 28.00 -5.96 12.14
N LYS A 298 26.83 -6.13 11.53
CA LYS A 298 25.58 -5.43 11.83
C LYS A 298 24.40 -6.26 11.37
N GLY A 299 23.20 -5.91 11.78
CA GLY A 299 21.97 -6.51 11.27
C GLY A 299 21.84 -6.39 9.75
N ALA A 300 21.06 -7.28 9.17
CA ALA A 300 20.80 -7.31 7.74
C ALA A 300 19.33 -7.63 7.44
N THR A 301 18.89 -7.18 6.26
CA THR A 301 17.61 -7.59 5.66
C THR A 301 17.92 -8.61 4.58
N ILE A 302 17.26 -9.75 4.62
CA ILE A 302 17.39 -10.84 3.68
C ILE A 302 16.31 -10.66 2.61
N LEU A 303 16.69 -10.61 1.34
CA LEU A 303 15.75 -10.62 0.24
C LEU A 303 15.38 -12.06 -0.10
N LEU A 304 14.08 -12.34 -0.17
CA LEU A 304 13.52 -13.58 -0.70
C LEU A 304 12.50 -13.20 -1.78
N ARG A 305 12.77 -13.51 -3.03
CA ARG A 305 11.90 -13.21 -4.16
C ARG A 305 11.68 -14.43 -5.03
N GLU A 306 10.42 -14.79 -5.28
CA GLU A 306 10.09 -15.86 -6.24
C GLU A 306 10.45 -15.43 -7.66
N SER A 307 10.96 -16.39 -8.43
CA SER A 307 11.16 -16.31 -9.87
C SER A 307 10.57 -17.54 -10.52
N THR A 308 9.75 -17.35 -11.54
CA THR A 308 9.04 -18.42 -12.23
C THR A 308 9.60 -18.60 -13.63
N LYS A 309 9.91 -19.85 -14.01
CA LYS A 309 10.28 -20.23 -15.36
C LYS A 309 9.23 -21.19 -15.93
N ARG A 310 8.69 -20.88 -17.10
CA ARG A 310 7.83 -21.81 -17.84
C ARG A 310 8.67 -22.86 -18.56
N LEU A 311 8.30 -24.12 -18.37
CA LEU A 311 8.96 -25.26 -19.00
C LEU A 311 7.93 -26.05 -19.81
N PRO A 312 8.34 -26.62 -20.98
CA PRO A 312 7.45 -27.45 -21.79
C PRO A 312 7.07 -28.75 -21.05
N LYS A 313 6.00 -29.39 -21.48
CA LYS A 313 5.56 -30.69 -20.96
C LYS A 313 6.45 -31.85 -21.45
N ASP A 314 7.00 -31.74 -22.63
CA ASP A 314 7.87 -32.74 -23.24
C ASP A 314 9.22 -32.10 -23.61
N PRO A 315 10.36 -32.65 -23.13
CA PRO A 315 10.44 -33.69 -22.09
C PRO A 315 9.96 -33.23 -20.72
N GLN A 316 9.37 -34.14 -19.95
CA GLN A 316 8.93 -33.83 -18.57
C GLN A 316 10.09 -33.30 -17.73
N PRO A 317 9.96 -32.11 -17.11
CA PRO A 317 10.99 -31.54 -16.28
C PRO A 317 11.30 -32.43 -15.07
N GLN A 318 12.58 -32.54 -14.71
CA GLN A 318 13.00 -33.24 -13.51
C GLN A 318 12.91 -32.31 -12.31
N PRO A 319 12.36 -32.77 -11.16
CA PRO A 319 12.34 -32.01 -9.93
C PRO A 319 13.77 -31.64 -9.48
N ARG A 320 13.92 -30.42 -8.97
CA ARG A 320 15.17 -29.92 -8.38
C ARG A 320 14.97 -29.65 -6.89
N GLU A 321 16.02 -29.84 -6.08
CA GLU A 321 15.94 -29.58 -4.63
C GLU A 321 15.72 -28.09 -4.28
N ASP A 322 16.17 -27.18 -5.17
CA ASP A 322 16.09 -25.73 -5.01
C ASP A 322 14.92 -25.08 -5.76
N ALA A 323 13.99 -25.89 -6.28
CA ALA A 323 12.86 -25.42 -7.07
C ALA A 323 11.55 -26.15 -6.71
N ILE A 324 10.45 -25.45 -6.86
CA ILE A 324 9.09 -26.01 -6.79
C ILE A 324 8.58 -26.15 -8.22
N LEU A 325 8.14 -27.34 -8.58
CA LEU A 325 7.58 -27.62 -9.91
C LEU A 325 6.05 -27.74 -9.79
N GLU A 326 5.34 -26.81 -10.45
CA GLU A 326 3.88 -26.78 -10.50
C GLU A 326 3.38 -27.14 -11.92
N ASP A 327 2.47 -28.09 -12.03
CA ASP A 327 1.78 -28.39 -13.27
C ASP A 327 0.68 -27.35 -13.55
N ARG A 328 0.75 -26.67 -14.70
CA ARG A 328 -0.21 -25.65 -15.15
C ARG A 328 -1.01 -26.06 -16.40
N GLY A 329 -1.19 -27.34 -16.61
CA GLY A 329 -1.95 -27.87 -17.76
C GLY A 329 -1.11 -27.90 -19.02
N GLU A 330 -0.85 -26.81 -19.70
CA GLU A 330 -0.10 -26.75 -20.95
C GLU A 330 1.42 -26.74 -20.75
N HIS A 331 1.91 -26.29 -19.60
CA HIS A 331 3.33 -26.18 -19.24
C HIS A 331 3.55 -26.38 -17.74
N PHE A 332 4.80 -26.54 -17.32
CA PHE A 332 5.18 -26.50 -15.91
C PHE A 332 5.70 -25.11 -15.55
N HIS A 333 5.41 -24.68 -14.32
CA HIS A 333 6.10 -23.58 -13.67
C HIS A 333 7.17 -24.12 -12.73
N GLU A 334 8.44 -23.87 -13.04
CA GLU A 334 9.57 -24.07 -12.13
C GLU A 334 9.76 -22.77 -11.35
N LYS A 335 9.55 -22.81 -10.03
CA LYS A 335 9.64 -21.66 -9.13
C LYS A 335 10.85 -21.77 -8.23
N THR A 336 11.69 -20.75 -8.22
CA THR A 336 12.90 -20.65 -7.40
C THR A 336 12.88 -19.40 -6.53
N CYS A 337 13.73 -19.36 -5.49
CA CYS A 337 13.90 -18.18 -4.67
C CYS A 337 15.21 -17.46 -5.01
N VAL A 338 15.12 -16.20 -5.47
CA VAL A 338 16.26 -15.33 -5.71
C VAL A 338 16.51 -14.48 -4.47
N THR A 339 17.76 -14.43 -4.01
CA THR A 339 18.19 -13.73 -2.79
C THR A 339 19.16 -12.58 -3.06
N ASP A 340 19.74 -12.52 -4.26
CA ASP A 340 20.55 -11.39 -4.72
C ASP A 340 19.65 -10.25 -5.20
N GLN A 341 19.83 -9.05 -4.63
CA GLN A 341 19.06 -7.86 -5.00
C GLN A 341 19.23 -7.45 -6.48
N LYS A 342 20.37 -7.77 -7.07
CA LYS A 342 20.68 -7.51 -8.48
C LYS A 342 20.31 -8.68 -9.40
N GLY A 343 20.00 -9.85 -8.80
CA GLY A 343 19.52 -11.01 -9.53
C GLY A 343 18.24 -10.70 -10.29
N ARG A 344 18.02 -11.35 -11.42
CA ARG A 344 16.79 -11.19 -12.20
C ARG A 344 15.73 -12.18 -11.74
N THR A 345 14.49 -11.71 -11.71
CA THR A 345 13.32 -12.54 -11.47
C THR A 345 12.35 -12.42 -12.62
N THR A 346 11.73 -13.53 -12.96
CA THR A 346 10.69 -13.59 -13.98
C THR A 346 9.35 -13.89 -13.32
N GLU A 347 8.33 -13.17 -13.70
CA GLU A 347 6.94 -13.40 -13.31
C GLU A 347 6.03 -13.42 -14.53
N TYR A 348 4.93 -14.16 -14.44
CA TYR A 348 3.93 -14.22 -15.50
C TYR A 348 2.58 -13.75 -14.95
N ILE A 349 1.88 -12.97 -15.78
CA ILE A 349 0.48 -12.57 -15.55
C ILE A 349 -0.26 -13.00 -16.81
N ASP A 350 -1.09 -14.01 -16.73
CA ASP A 350 -1.61 -14.73 -17.89
C ASP A 350 -0.43 -15.12 -18.80
N ASP A 351 -0.41 -14.70 -20.07
CA ASP A 351 0.68 -14.93 -21.00
C ASP A 351 1.75 -13.84 -21.02
N PHE A 352 1.52 -12.73 -20.31
CA PHE A 352 2.51 -11.66 -20.24
C PHE A 352 3.69 -12.04 -19.34
N LYS A 353 4.89 -11.84 -19.83
CA LYS A 353 6.15 -12.10 -19.15
C LYS A 353 6.79 -10.82 -18.68
N PHE A 354 7.19 -10.77 -17.40
CA PHE A 354 7.89 -9.64 -16.81
C PHE A 354 9.21 -10.08 -16.20
N GLU A 355 10.30 -9.36 -16.51
CA GLU A 355 11.62 -9.55 -15.91
C GLU A 355 12.05 -8.29 -15.17
N ASN A 356 12.37 -8.44 -13.88
CA ASN A 356 12.74 -7.33 -13.02
C ASN A 356 13.94 -7.70 -12.13
N PRO A 357 14.73 -6.73 -11.64
CA PRO A 357 15.67 -7.01 -10.55
C PRO A 357 14.90 -7.50 -9.31
N ALA A 358 15.40 -8.51 -8.63
CA ALA A 358 14.73 -9.08 -7.45
C ALA A 358 14.50 -8.04 -6.33
N GLY A 359 15.40 -7.05 -6.21
CA GLY A 359 15.25 -5.93 -5.29
C GLY A 359 14.21 -4.89 -5.69
N ALA A 360 13.85 -4.80 -6.98
CA ALA A 360 12.90 -3.80 -7.48
C ALA A 360 11.47 -4.05 -6.95
N PHE A 361 10.64 -3.03 -7.09
CA PHE A 361 9.21 -3.15 -6.81
C PHE A 361 8.52 -3.89 -7.97
N PHE A 362 7.69 -4.83 -7.62
CA PHE A 362 6.64 -5.41 -8.45
C PHE A 362 5.54 -5.93 -7.51
N GLN A 363 4.35 -6.18 -7.99
CA GLN A 363 3.24 -6.65 -7.14
C GLN A 363 3.60 -7.96 -6.45
N ASN A 364 3.33 -8.04 -5.12
CA ASN A 364 3.79 -9.17 -4.30
C ASN A 364 2.76 -10.31 -4.15
N ASN A 365 1.58 -10.16 -4.73
CA ASN A 365 0.59 -11.21 -4.85
C ASN A 365 0.32 -11.46 -6.34
N ASN A 366 1.04 -12.41 -6.91
CA ASN A 366 0.89 -12.73 -8.33
C ASN A 366 -0.45 -13.43 -8.62
N SER A 367 -1.03 -14.13 -7.64
CA SER A 367 -2.25 -14.94 -7.84
C SER A 367 -3.49 -14.09 -8.16
N ILE A 368 -3.56 -12.85 -7.70
CA ILE A 368 -4.71 -11.95 -7.95
C ILE A 368 -4.54 -11.13 -9.25
N LEU A 369 -3.32 -11.03 -9.79
CA LEU A 369 -3.05 -10.15 -10.92
C LEU A 369 -3.85 -10.46 -12.19
N PRO A 370 -4.09 -11.72 -12.56
CA PRO A 370 -4.98 -12.03 -13.69
C PRO A 370 -6.38 -11.44 -13.51
N THR A 371 -7.01 -11.68 -12.37
CA THR A 371 -8.34 -11.13 -12.05
C THR A 371 -8.33 -9.61 -12.00
N PHE A 372 -7.28 -9.02 -11.43
CA PHE A 372 -7.12 -7.59 -11.30
C PHE A 372 -6.94 -6.89 -12.67
N THR A 373 -6.04 -7.38 -13.50
CA THR A 373 -5.82 -6.83 -14.85
C THR A 373 -7.04 -7.03 -15.75
N GLN A 374 -7.75 -8.16 -15.60
CA GLN A 374 -8.99 -8.39 -16.32
C GLN A 374 -10.09 -7.39 -15.91
N TYR A 375 -10.26 -7.15 -14.60
CA TYR A 375 -11.19 -6.12 -14.13
C TYR A 375 -10.90 -4.75 -14.75
N ILE A 376 -9.62 -4.36 -14.80
CA ILE A 376 -9.25 -3.08 -15.40
C ILE A 376 -9.53 -3.09 -16.90
N ARG A 377 -9.25 -4.18 -17.64
CA ARG A 377 -9.61 -4.30 -19.07
C ARG A 377 -11.10 -4.10 -19.30
N ASP A 378 -11.93 -4.66 -18.43
CA ASP A 378 -13.39 -4.62 -18.57
C ASP A 378 -13.99 -3.23 -18.27
N HIS A 379 -13.28 -2.40 -17.48
CA HIS A 379 -13.79 -1.11 -17.01
C HIS A 379 -13.03 0.11 -17.54
N ILE A 380 -11.88 -0.09 -18.19
CA ILE A 380 -11.06 1.02 -18.68
C ILE A 380 -11.70 1.77 -19.86
N LEU A 381 -12.52 1.08 -20.63
CA LEU A 381 -13.31 1.66 -21.71
C LEU A 381 -14.76 1.81 -21.26
N PRO A 382 -15.49 2.82 -21.79
CA PRO A 382 -16.92 2.96 -21.48
C PRO A 382 -17.70 1.70 -21.91
N PRO A 383 -18.78 1.36 -21.20
CA PRO A 383 -19.68 0.29 -21.64
C PRO A 383 -20.20 0.59 -23.06
N THR A 384 -20.12 -0.36 -23.98
CA THR A 384 -20.69 -0.24 -25.32
C THR A 384 -22.20 -0.43 -25.24
N SER A 385 -22.97 0.63 -25.47
CA SER A 385 -24.41 0.51 -25.68
C SER A 385 -24.68 0.06 -27.12
N SER A 386 -25.63 -0.86 -27.30
CA SER A 386 -26.02 -1.35 -28.64
C SER A 386 -26.59 -0.16 -29.44
N GLY A 387 -25.82 0.36 -30.40
CA GLY A 387 -26.20 1.47 -31.25
C GLY A 387 -25.27 2.70 -31.18
N ASP A 388 -24.26 2.70 -30.32
CA ASP A 388 -23.33 3.79 -30.18
C ASP A 388 -22.29 3.85 -31.33
N ALA A 389 -21.77 5.07 -31.56
CA ALA A 389 -20.66 5.34 -32.47
C ALA A 389 -19.41 4.52 -32.05
N PRO A 390 -18.49 4.23 -32.99
CA PRO A 390 -17.26 3.46 -32.68
C PRO A 390 -16.53 4.07 -31.50
N GLN A 391 -15.88 3.19 -30.68
CA GLN A 391 -15.08 3.58 -29.53
C GLN A 391 -14.12 4.73 -29.86
N LYS A 392 -14.29 5.85 -29.16
CA LYS A 392 -13.52 7.08 -29.42
C LYS A 392 -12.13 7.03 -28.77
N ILE A 393 -11.97 6.31 -27.64
CA ILE A 393 -10.72 6.23 -26.90
C ILE A 393 -9.73 5.32 -27.64
N LYS A 394 -8.58 5.86 -28.01
CA LYS A 394 -7.54 5.19 -28.82
C LYS A 394 -6.18 5.08 -28.10
N HIS A 395 -5.99 5.87 -27.04
CA HIS A 395 -4.69 6.01 -26.40
C HIS A 395 -4.77 5.69 -24.90
N LEU A 396 -3.75 4.96 -24.44
CA LEU A 396 -3.49 4.71 -23.02
C LEU A 396 -2.28 5.52 -22.56
N ILE A 397 -2.42 6.23 -21.46
CA ILE A 397 -1.30 6.75 -20.68
C ILE A 397 -1.28 6.03 -19.34
N ASP A 398 -0.16 5.40 -19.01
CA ASP A 398 0.11 4.73 -17.73
C ASP A 398 1.09 5.60 -16.95
N ALA A 399 0.54 6.46 -16.09
CA ALA A 399 1.34 7.34 -15.24
C ALA A 399 1.75 6.60 -13.96
N TYR A 400 3.01 6.72 -13.57
CA TYR A 400 3.66 5.88 -12.55
C TYR A 400 3.84 4.42 -13.01
N SER A 401 4.17 4.21 -14.30
CA SER A 401 4.13 2.90 -14.97
C SER A 401 5.07 1.84 -14.39
N GLY A 402 6.08 2.25 -13.60
CA GLY A 402 7.07 1.33 -13.06
C GLY A 402 7.73 0.50 -14.15
N SER A 403 7.66 -0.81 -14.05
CA SER A 403 8.18 -1.75 -15.06
C SER A 403 7.16 -2.14 -16.15
N GLY A 404 6.08 -1.35 -16.31
CA GLY A 404 5.16 -1.43 -17.45
C GLY A 404 3.95 -2.35 -17.25
N LEU A 405 3.52 -2.61 -16.01
CA LEU A 405 2.41 -3.53 -15.73
C LEU A 405 1.17 -3.20 -16.56
N PHE A 406 0.61 -2.00 -16.41
CA PHE A 406 -0.62 -1.62 -17.10
C PHE A 406 -0.37 -1.31 -18.57
N THR A 407 0.71 -0.61 -18.90
CA THR A 407 1.06 -0.33 -20.30
C THR A 407 1.09 -1.61 -21.14
N ILE A 408 1.67 -2.72 -20.62
CA ILE A 408 1.82 -3.97 -21.34
C ILE A 408 0.52 -4.78 -21.32
N THR A 409 -0.07 -4.99 -20.14
CA THR A 409 -1.26 -5.86 -20.03
C THR A 409 -2.51 -5.28 -20.68
N LEU A 410 -2.58 -3.96 -20.87
CA LEU A 410 -3.72 -3.26 -21.49
C LEU A 410 -3.45 -2.87 -22.96
N SER A 411 -2.22 -3.05 -23.46
CA SER A 411 -1.80 -2.60 -24.80
C SER A 411 -2.69 -3.09 -25.93
N GLN A 412 -3.25 -4.30 -25.81
CA GLN A 412 -4.12 -4.88 -26.85
C GLN A 412 -5.44 -4.11 -27.06
N LEU A 413 -5.84 -3.28 -26.12
CA LEU A 413 -7.07 -2.48 -26.20
C LEU A 413 -6.87 -1.14 -26.93
N PHE A 414 -5.62 -0.74 -27.16
CA PHE A 414 -5.30 0.59 -27.67
C PHE A 414 -4.31 0.53 -28.84
N PRO A 415 -4.52 1.31 -29.91
CA PRO A 415 -3.52 1.49 -30.96
C PRO A 415 -2.16 1.99 -30.46
N LYS A 416 -2.16 2.83 -29.41
CA LYS A 416 -0.94 3.36 -28.80
C LYS A 416 -1.06 3.41 -27.27
N SER A 417 0.00 2.99 -26.59
CA SER A 417 0.15 3.02 -25.14
C SER A 417 1.46 3.70 -24.74
N LEU A 418 1.41 4.58 -23.74
CA LEU A 418 2.57 5.33 -23.25
C LEU A 418 2.72 5.12 -21.74
N GLY A 419 3.81 4.47 -21.32
CA GLY A 419 4.19 4.36 -19.91
C GLY A 419 5.11 5.51 -19.49
N ILE A 420 4.86 6.10 -18.33
CA ILE A 420 5.64 7.23 -17.81
C ILE A 420 6.02 6.96 -16.35
N ASP A 421 7.30 7.08 -16.04
CA ASP A 421 7.81 6.98 -14.67
C ASP A 421 9.00 7.93 -14.48
N ILE A 422 9.21 8.38 -13.25
CA ILE A 422 10.36 9.24 -12.91
C ILE A 422 11.68 8.46 -12.92
N SER A 423 11.64 7.15 -12.73
CA SER A 423 12.80 6.28 -12.64
C SER A 423 13.24 5.80 -14.01
N SER A 424 14.35 6.32 -14.51
CA SER A 424 14.95 5.86 -15.78
C SER A 424 15.22 4.35 -15.79
N SER A 425 15.63 3.77 -14.65
CA SER A 425 15.85 2.33 -14.55
C SER A 425 14.54 1.53 -14.64
N SER A 426 13.42 2.04 -14.12
CA SER A 426 12.10 1.40 -14.29
C SER A 426 11.68 1.41 -15.75
N ILE A 427 11.90 2.52 -16.45
CA ILE A 427 11.60 2.68 -17.88
C ILE A 427 12.44 1.75 -18.77
N GLU A 428 13.72 1.55 -18.44
CA GLU A 428 14.56 0.56 -19.14
C GLU A 428 14.00 -0.86 -18.99
N PHE A 429 13.54 -1.24 -17.77
CA PHE A 429 12.88 -2.53 -17.55
C PHE A 429 11.52 -2.60 -18.23
N ALA A 430 10.72 -1.54 -18.23
CA ALA A 430 9.44 -1.48 -18.91
C ALA A 430 9.60 -1.70 -20.43
N SER A 431 10.57 -1.04 -21.05
CA SER A 431 10.89 -1.22 -22.46
C SER A 431 11.36 -2.65 -22.78
N THR A 432 12.18 -3.24 -21.89
CA THR A 432 12.60 -4.64 -22.00
C THR A 432 11.41 -5.58 -21.89
N ASN A 433 10.51 -5.34 -20.93
CA ASN A 433 9.31 -6.14 -20.73
C ASN A 433 8.34 -6.05 -21.91
N ALA A 434 8.18 -4.87 -22.51
CA ALA A 434 7.38 -4.74 -23.73
C ALA A 434 7.96 -5.59 -24.89
N ALA A 435 9.29 -5.54 -25.09
CA ALA A 435 9.95 -6.37 -26.09
C ALA A 435 9.81 -7.88 -25.81
N LEU A 436 9.88 -8.31 -24.55
CA LEU A 436 9.64 -9.70 -24.13
C LEU A 436 8.22 -10.19 -24.46
N ASN A 437 7.27 -9.27 -24.60
CA ASN A 437 5.88 -9.52 -24.94
C ASN A 437 5.54 -9.18 -26.40
N ASN A 438 6.57 -9.04 -27.26
CA ASN A 438 6.45 -8.75 -28.70
C ASN A 438 5.69 -7.44 -29.00
N LEU A 439 5.74 -6.47 -28.10
CA LEU A 439 5.14 -5.15 -28.32
C LEU A 439 6.18 -4.24 -29.00
N ALA A 440 5.80 -3.70 -30.15
CA ALA A 440 6.64 -2.78 -30.90
C ALA A 440 6.70 -1.39 -30.21
N PRO A 441 7.81 -0.64 -30.31
CA PRO A 441 7.95 0.68 -29.66
C PRO A 441 6.94 1.74 -30.12
N ASP A 442 6.35 1.61 -31.29
CA ASP A 442 5.29 2.48 -31.80
C ASP A 442 3.90 2.14 -31.24
N HIS A 443 3.75 0.92 -30.71
CA HIS A 443 2.54 0.45 -30.01
C HIS A 443 2.60 0.71 -28.51
N ALA A 444 3.72 0.34 -27.85
CA ALA A 444 3.94 0.55 -26.42
C ALA A 444 5.29 1.23 -26.20
N SER A 445 5.26 2.50 -25.85
CA SER A 445 6.44 3.34 -25.62
C SER A 445 6.55 3.73 -24.15
N PHE A 446 7.77 4.12 -23.74
CA PHE A 446 8.06 4.47 -22.36
C PHE A 446 8.97 5.69 -22.29
N ILE A 447 8.67 6.63 -21.40
CA ILE A 447 9.49 7.82 -21.16
C ILE A 447 9.79 8.02 -19.69
N ALA A 448 11.02 8.42 -19.37
CA ALA A 448 11.41 8.85 -18.04
C ALA A 448 11.12 10.36 -17.92
N ALA A 449 10.10 10.72 -17.14
CA ALA A 449 9.71 12.11 -16.93
C ALA A 449 9.26 12.36 -15.49
N ASP A 450 9.54 13.57 -14.98
CA ASP A 450 9.00 14.02 -13.69
C ASP A 450 7.52 14.38 -13.86
N ALA A 451 6.72 14.07 -12.85
CA ALA A 451 5.30 14.43 -12.76
C ALA A 451 5.02 15.91 -13.07
N ALA A 452 5.99 16.79 -12.79
CA ALA A 452 5.89 18.23 -13.06
C ALA A 452 5.74 18.59 -14.54
N ASN A 453 6.12 17.72 -15.47
CA ASN A 453 6.08 17.98 -16.92
C ASN A 453 5.44 16.80 -17.70
N LEU A 454 4.69 15.97 -17.00
CA LEU A 454 4.22 14.69 -17.53
C LEU A 454 3.35 14.88 -18.78
N PHE A 455 2.38 15.81 -18.76
CA PHE A 455 1.46 16.01 -19.85
C PHE A 455 1.93 17.05 -20.91
N ALA A 456 3.01 17.78 -20.65
CA ALA A 456 3.48 18.85 -21.55
C ALA A 456 4.04 18.32 -22.89
N SER A 457 4.49 17.08 -22.93
CA SER A 457 5.06 16.41 -24.12
C SER A 457 4.12 15.41 -24.77
N ILE A 458 2.87 15.31 -24.30
CA ILE A 458 1.90 14.34 -24.81
C ILE A 458 1.14 14.95 -25.99
N GLU A 459 1.23 14.26 -27.14
CA GLU A 459 0.54 14.64 -28.37
C GLU A 459 -0.84 13.97 -28.55
N PHE A 460 -1.25 13.10 -27.62
CA PHE A 460 -2.54 12.42 -27.68
C PHE A 460 -3.68 13.38 -27.39
N ALA A 461 -4.73 13.35 -28.21
CA ALA A 461 -5.94 14.11 -27.96
C ALA A 461 -6.61 13.65 -26.66
N ALA A 462 -6.90 14.56 -25.74
CA ALA A 462 -7.42 14.25 -24.42
C ALA A 462 -8.74 13.47 -24.45
N ASP A 463 -9.62 13.81 -25.38
CA ASP A 463 -10.92 13.17 -25.57
C ASP A 463 -10.84 11.76 -26.22
N GLU A 464 -9.67 11.37 -26.72
CA GLU A 464 -9.35 10.04 -27.22
C GLU A 464 -8.42 9.24 -26.27
N THR A 465 -8.19 9.73 -25.04
CA THR A 465 -7.21 9.18 -24.13
C THR A 465 -7.84 8.75 -22.81
N VAL A 466 -7.38 7.58 -22.30
CA VAL A 466 -7.55 7.16 -20.90
C VAL A 466 -6.21 7.20 -20.18
N VAL A 467 -6.25 7.65 -18.91
CA VAL A 467 -5.07 7.68 -18.05
C VAL A 467 -5.26 6.68 -16.91
N VAL A 468 -4.32 5.75 -16.75
CA VAL A 468 -4.18 4.91 -15.55
C VAL A 468 -3.16 5.56 -14.64
N ILE A 469 -3.45 5.67 -13.36
CA ILE A 469 -2.53 6.20 -12.35
C ILE A 469 -2.40 5.21 -11.18
N ASP A 470 -1.17 4.89 -10.80
CA ASP A 470 -0.83 4.03 -9.64
C ASP A 470 0.27 4.70 -8.80
N PRO A 471 -0.05 5.80 -8.10
CA PRO A 471 0.92 6.58 -7.38
C PRO A 471 1.39 5.87 -6.09
N PRO A 472 2.51 6.31 -5.48
CA PRO A 472 2.95 5.79 -4.19
C PRO A 472 1.94 6.12 -3.08
N ARG A 473 2.05 5.46 -1.92
CA ARG A 473 1.14 5.58 -0.76
C ARG A 473 0.73 6.99 -0.34
N LYS A 474 1.54 8.01 -0.64
CA LYS A 474 1.21 9.42 -0.37
C LYS A 474 0.15 9.99 -1.32
N GLY A 475 -0.25 9.26 -2.34
CA GLY A 475 -1.10 9.74 -3.43
C GLY A 475 -0.37 10.68 -4.39
N CYS A 476 -1.14 11.37 -5.21
CA CYS A 476 -0.65 12.39 -6.13
C CYS A 476 -0.33 13.69 -5.38
N ASP A 477 0.56 14.51 -5.95
CA ASP A 477 0.76 15.88 -5.49
C ASP A 477 -0.13 16.88 -6.26
N ASP A 478 -0.24 18.09 -5.72
CA ASP A 478 -1.10 19.14 -6.28
C ASP A 478 -0.75 19.46 -7.74
N LEU A 479 0.54 19.42 -8.08
CA LEU A 479 1.01 19.76 -9.41
C LEU A 479 0.56 18.73 -10.45
N PHE A 480 0.67 17.43 -10.10
CA PHE A 480 0.18 16.34 -10.94
C PHE A 480 -1.34 16.44 -11.14
N LEU A 481 -2.12 16.59 -10.05
CA LEU A 481 -3.58 16.69 -10.13
C LEU A 481 -4.01 17.89 -10.98
N ARG A 482 -3.34 19.02 -10.83
CA ARG A 482 -3.58 20.23 -11.65
C ARG A 482 -3.32 19.99 -13.13
N GLN A 483 -2.25 19.27 -13.47
CA GLN A 483 -1.94 18.91 -14.85
C GLN A 483 -2.94 17.90 -15.42
N LEU A 484 -3.34 16.90 -14.63
CA LEU A 484 -4.33 15.91 -15.04
C LEU A 484 -5.68 16.57 -15.33
N LEU A 485 -6.12 17.51 -14.48
CA LEU A 485 -7.33 18.30 -14.69
C LEU A 485 -7.24 19.18 -15.94
N ARG A 486 -6.08 19.82 -16.21
CA ARG A 486 -5.87 20.64 -17.42
C ARG A 486 -5.83 19.81 -18.69
N TYR A 487 -5.17 18.66 -18.66
CA TYR A 487 -5.16 17.74 -19.80
C TYR A 487 -6.55 17.13 -20.03
N SER A 488 -7.29 16.87 -18.96
CA SER A 488 -8.68 16.43 -18.95
C SER A 488 -8.96 15.22 -19.88
N PRO A 489 -8.28 14.05 -19.68
CA PRO A 489 -8.54 12.87 -20.49
C PRO A 489 -10.00 12.40 -20.36
N ALA A 490 -10.47 11.64 -21.36
CA ALA A 490 -11.84 11.13 -21.38
C ALA A 490 -12.17 10.25 -20.16
N ARG A 491 -11.18 9.49 -19.64
CA ARG A 491 -11.32 8.62 -18.48
C ARG A 491 -10.05 8.61 -17.65
N VAL A 492 -10.22 8.32 -16.36
CA VAL A 492 -9.12 8.06 -15.43
C VAL A 492 -9.42 6.78 -14.67
N VAL A 493 -8.45 5.86 -14.62
CA VAL A 493 -8.47 4.69 -13.74
C VAL A 493 -7.43 4.90 -12.66
N TYR A 494 -7.87 5.08 -11.43
CA TYR A 494 -6.99 5.31 -10.29
C TYR A 494 -6.84 4.05 -9.46
N VAL A 495 -5.68 3.43 -9.51
CA VAL A 495 -5.26 2.30 -8.66
C VAL A 495 -4.50 2.82 -7.46
N SER A 496 -4.72 2.28 -6.26
CA SER A 496 -3.98 2.73 -5.07
C SER A 496 -3.91 1.69 -3.95
N CYS A 497 -2.72 1.51 -3.41
CA CYS A 497 -2.51 0.75 -2.18
C CYS A 497 -2.82 1.56 -0.89
N ASN A 498 -3.30 2.80 -1.02
CA ASN A 498 -3.79 3.64 0.09
C ASN A 498 -5.08 4.34 -0.33
N VAL A 499 -6.22 3.72 -0.06
CA VAL A 499 -7.55 4.22 -0.44
C VAL A 499 -7.91 5.57 0.19
N HIS A 500 -7.25 5.96 1.28
CA HIS A 500 -7.49 7.25 1.93
C HIS A 500 -6.90 8.42 1.13
N THR A 501 -5.68 8.25 0.60
CA THR A 501 -5.10 9.24 -0.32
C THR A 501 -5.75 9.20 -1.69
N GLN A 502 -6.20 8.01 -2.15
CA GLN A 502 -7.01 7.90 -3.36
C GLN A 502 -8.31 8.70 -3.22
N ALA A 503 -9.04 8.52 -2.12
CA ALA A 503 -10.28 9.26 -1.88
C ALA A 503 -10.07 10.78 -1.89
N ARG A 504 -8.99 11.26 -1.24
CA ARG A 504 -8.59 12.67 -1.27
C ARG A 504 -8.37 13.18 -2.70
N ASP A 505 -7.58 12.45 -3.47
CA ASP A 505 -7.21 12.86 -4.83
C ASP A 505 -8.41 12.79 -5.78
N VAL A 506 -9.25 11.75 -5.65
CA VAL A 506 -10.51 11.63 -6.40
C VAL A 506 -11.46 12.78 -6.04
N GLY A 507 -11.50 13.14 -4.75
CA GLY A 507 -12.28 14.31 -4.32
C GLY A 507 -11.85 15.60 -5.04
N VAL A 508 -10.55 15.80 -5.23
CA VAL A 508 -10.02 16.92 -6.02
C VAL A 508 -10.41 16.82 -7.49
N LEU A 509 -10.38 15.63 -8.09
CA LEU A 509 -10.77 15.46 -9.50
C LEU A 509 -12.26 15.72 -9.74
N VAL A 510 -13.11 15.40 -8.76
CA VAL A 510 -14.58 15.59 -8.84
C VAL A 510 -15.01 17.01 -8.46
N ASN A 511 -14.34 17.65 -7.49
CA ASN A 511 -14.65 19.03 -7.08
C ASN A 511 -13.93 20.09 -7.91
N GLY A 512 -12.89 19.73 -8.67
CA GLY A 512 -12.01 20.64 -9.36
C GLY A 512 -10.96 21.29 -8.47
N MET A 513 -10.17 22.19 -9.04
CA MET A 513 -9.15 22.97 -8.34
C MET A 513 -9.25 24.45 -8.73
N GLU A 514 -9.08 25.34 -7.75
CA GLU A 514 -9.03 26.78 -8.00
C GLU A 514 -7.93 27.13 -9.02
N GLY A 515 -8.27 27.97 -10.01
CA GLY A 515 -7.38 28.39 -11.09
C GLY A 515 -7.10 27.29 -12.15
N VAL A 516 -7.98 26.32 -12.26
CA VAL A 516 -8.02 25.34 -13.35
C VAL A 516 -9.38 25.44 -14.03
N ASP A 517 -9.38 25.43 -15.38
CA ASP A 517 -10.62 25.46 -16.15
C ASP A 517 -11.47 24.20 -15.83
N GLY A 518 -12.79 24.33 -15.90
CA GLY A 518 -13.72 23.23 -15.59
C GLY A 518 -14.47 23.36 -14.28
N GLY A 519 -14.23 24.46 -13.53
CA GLY A 519 -14.96 24.76 -12.30
C GLY A 519 -14.24 24.33 -11.01
N PHE A 520 -14.65 24.97 -9.90
CA PHE A 520 -14.19 24.66 -8.55
C PHE A 520 -15.35 24.77 -7.56
N GLY A 521 -15.60 23.71 -6.83
CA GLY A 521 -16.68 23.62 -5.84
C GLY A 521 -17.29 22.22 -5.78
N PRO A 522 -18.25 21.96 -4.89
CA PRO A 522 -18.84 20.64 -4.74
C PRO A 522 -19.40 20.10 -6.06
N GLY A 523 -18.77 19.05 -6.57
CA GLY A 523 -19.15 18.37 -7.80
C GLY A 523 -19.07 19.19 -9.08
N SER A 524 -18.37 20.34 -9.08
CA SER A 524 -18.22 21.20 -10.27
C SER A 524 -16.99 20.88 -11.12
N GLY A 525 -16.14 19.93 -10.69
CA GLY A 525 -15.01 19.46 -11.49
C GLY A 525 -15.43 18.65 -12.72
N VAL A 526 -14.45 18.40 -13.58
CA VAL A 526 -14.68 17.75 -14.90
C VAL A 526 -15.01 16.26 -14.83
N TYR A 527 -14.81 15.61 -13.67
CA TYR A 527 -15.01 14.16 -13.52
C TYR A 527 -16.19 13.80 -12.64
N GLU A 528 -16.73 12.61 -12.88
CA GLU A 528 -17.62 11.89 -11.97
C GLU A 528 -17.09 10.48 -11.73
N ILE A 529 -17.40 9.91 -10.58
CA ILE A 529 -17.01 8.56 -10.24
C ILE A 529 -18.00 7.58 -10.86
N GLU A 530 -17.51 6.70 -11.74
CA GLU A 530 -18.33 5.64 -12.34
C GLU A 530 -18.39 4.42 -11.42
N SER A 531 -17.26 4.00 -10.85
CA SER A 531 -17.21 2.84 -9.95
C SER A 531 -16.08 2.91 -8.94
N LEU A 532 -16.31 2.23 -7.80
CA LEU A 532 -15.37 2.05 -6.70
C LEU A 532 -15.35 0.59 -6.28
N VAL A 533 -14.15 -0.01 -6.19
CA VAL A 533 -13.98 -1.39 -5.73
C VAL A 533 -12.66 -1.57 -4.99
N GLY A 534 -12.66 -2.47 -4.01
CA GLY A 534 -11.44 -2.93 -3.32
C GLY A 534 -10.96 -4.28 -3.86
N PHE A 535 -9.66 -4.50 -3.86
CA PHE A 535 -9.02 -5.79 -4.15
C PHE A 535 -8.19 -6.25 -2.95
N ASP A 536 -8.26 -7.53 -2.64
CA ASP A 536 -7.47 -8.11 -1.56
C ASP A 536 -6.09 -8.59 -2.04
N PHE A 537 -5.18 -7.66 -2.27
CA PHE A 537 -3.77 -7.98 -2.55
C PHE A 537 -3.02 -8.52 -1.33
N PHE A 538 -3.54 -8.28 -0.14
CA PHE A 538 -2.88 -8.59 1.14
C PHE A 538 -3.82 -9.34 2.09
N PRO A 539 -4.22 -10.59 1.76
CA PRO A 539 -4.98 -11.43 2.69
C PRO A 539 -4.40 -11.45 4.08
N GLN A 540 -5.24 -11.60 5.10
CA GLN A 540 -4.88 -11.61 6.52
C GLN A 540 -4.48 -10.24 7.10
N THR A 541 -4.68 -9.13 6.35
CA THR A 541 -4.36 -7.77 6.80
C THR A 541 -5.48 -6.78 6.48
N GLY A 542 -5.48 -5.61 7.12
CA GLY A 542 -6.39 -4.49 6.82
C GLY A 542 -6.03 -3.69 5.55
N HIS A 543 -4.98 -4.07 4.82
CA HIS A 543 -4.64 -3.39 3.57
C HIS A 543 -5.59 -3.79 2.44
N VAL A 544 -6.04 -2.81 1.68
CA VAL A 544 -6.87 -2.97 0.49
C VAL A 544 -6.29 -2.15 -0.65
N GLU A 545 -6.28 -2.73 -1.85
CA GLU A 545 -5.96 -2.03 -3.09
C GLU A 545 -7.26 -1.48 -3.66
N GLY A 546 -7.35 -0.16 -3.83
CA GLY A 546 -8.54 0.51 -4.36
C GLY A 546 -8.45 0.74 -5.87
N VAL A 547 -9.55 0.54 -6.58
CA VAL A 547 -9.70 0.96 -7.97
C VAL A 547 -10.89 1.92 -8.05
N ALA A 548 -10.64 3.14 -8.53
CA ALA A 548 -11.67 4.10 -8.85
C ALA A 548 -11.65 4.37 -10.36
N VAL A 549 -12.78 4.21 -11.00
CA VAL A 549 -12.96 4.56 -12.42
C VAL A 549 -13.73 5.88 -12.49
N LEU A 550 -13.14 6.85 -13.17
CA LEU A 550 -13.74 8.18 -13.37
C LEU A 550 -13.95 8.40 -14.86
N GLN A 551 -15.08 8.98 -15.19
CA GLN A 551 -15.34 9.49 -16.54
C GLN A 551 -15.46 11.00 -16.55
N ARG A 552 -15.01 11.61 -17.64
CA ARG A 552 -15.22 13.04 -17.85
C ARG A 552 -16.70 13.30 -18.09
N ARG A 553 -17.26 14.26 -17.37
CA ARG A 553 -18.65 14.68 -17.57
C ARG A 553 -18.87 15.15 -19.01
N ARG A 554 -19.97 14.71 -19.61
CA ARG A 554 -20.42 15.30 -20.87
C ARG A 554 -20.89 16.71 -20.57
N GLU A 555 -20.42 17.71 -21.30
CA GLU A 555 -21.02 19.03 -21.26
C GLU A 555 -22.51 18.85 -21.56
N ALA A 556 -23.37 19.41 -20.70
CA ALA A 556 -24.80 19.43 -20.98
C ALA A 556 -24.96 20.10 -22.35
N ALA A 557 -25.46 19.36 -23.34
CA ALA A 557 -25.78 19.94 -24.64
C ALA A 557 -26.58 21.20 -24.37
N GLU A 558 -26.11 22.36 -24.87
CA GLU A 558 -26.85 23.61 -24.83
C GLU A 558 -28.25 23.30 -25.34
N VAL A 559 -29.22 23.33 -24.44
CA VAL A 559 -30.62 23.32 -24.84
C VAL A 559 -30.81 24.62 -25.64
N GLU A 560 -30.78 24.53 -26.98
CA GLU A 560 -31.26 25.59 -27.84
C GLU A 560 -32.68 25.93 -27.38
N VAL A 561 -32.78 26.97 -26.56
CA VAL A 561 -34.05 27.63 -26.32
C VAL A 561 -34.41 28.27 -27.65
N GLY A 562 -35.22 27.55 -28.44
CA GLY A 562 -35.81 28.06 -29.65
C GLY A 562 -36.50 29.38 -29.34
N LYS A 563 -35.94 30.44 -29.86
CA LYS A 563 -36.66 31.70 -30.04
C LYS A 563 -37.72 31.42 -31.07
N GLU A 564 -38.93 31.10 -30.63
CA GLU A 564 -40.10 31.37 -31.44
C GLU A 564 -40.33 32.88 -31.46
N VAL A 565 -40.29 33.41 -32.66
CA VAL A 565 -40.70 34.75 -33.03
C VAL A 565 -42.23 34.79 -33.23
#